data_2474d9574ef7b69b073c1c6eee95481b
#
_entry.id   2474d9574ef7b69b073c1c6eee95481b
#
_cell.length_a   1.000
_cell.length_b   1.000
_cell.length_c   1.000
_cell.angle_alpha   90.00
_cell.angle_beta   90.00
_cell.angle_gamma   90.00
#
_symmetry.space_group_name_H-M   'P 1'
#
loop_
_entity.id
_entity.type
_entity.pdbx_description
1 polymer ?
#
loop_
_entity_poly.entity_id
_entity_poly.type
_entity_poly.pdbx_seq_one_letter_code
_entity_poly.pdbx_strand_id
1 'polypeptide(L)'
;MALVLAGCSSTIAGTPVADPSSAPRPDTGSFPTTVRTLGTPDESEYLRQEWLRTLAAIPYISDVDPALRYGGSTSGGRYNEKAFASIFGSAPAKRLVGAELWAGLGVRSAYPKSGGDRGRSLSVALVRMASPEAATAAVSSAMLEPNTNEFGGSPPKKTAVPIPGYPNAVGYESDWGTSKPTVAFVPVKQFVLAVYGDFNPDQIRQLADSQAKSLADFAPTPMDKLNTLKIDESGVARYTLPPDKTNGYSAPVRMLIQSQNDVIAARKVLADNGVDVIGRGGNTVYRARDAAGARAVATQFVQEYQEKLIGAQAEAVSGVPGGKCVTYKSSGADRPDTETACVTAYDRYVVEYASPQKQKAIQGIGASYMILQAAK
;
A
#
# COMPACT_ATOMS: atom_id res chain seq x y z
N MET A 1 50.92 -33.57 59.08
CA MET A 1 49.77 -32.73 59.45
C MET A 1 49.26 -32.08 58.18
N ALA A 2 48.23 -32.70 57.55
CA ALA A 2 47.69 -32.23 56.26
C ALA A 2 46.41 -31.42 56.58
N LEU A 3 46.41 -30.16 56.23
CA LEU A 3 45.21 -29.31 56.30
C LEU A 3 44.32 -29.55 55.05
N VAL A 4 43.15 -30.08 55.27
CA VAL A 4 42.09 -30.20 54.29
C VAL A 4 41.28 -28.87 54.31
N LEU A 5 41.39 -28.08 53.28
CA LEU A 5 40.52 -26.90 53.06
C LEU A 5 39.20 -27.38 52.42
N ALA A 6 38.13 -27.44 53.22
CA ALA A 6 36.79 -27.64 52.74
C ALA A 6 36.25 -26.34 52.13
N GLY A 7 36.25 -26.27 50.82
CA GLY A 7 35.60 -25.17 50.08
C GLY A 7 34.08 -25.39 50.04
N CYS A 8 33.27 -24.55 50.68
CA CYS A 8 31.83 -24.53 50.51
C CYS A 8 31.49 -23.95 49.12
N SER A 9 31.09 -24.83 48.20
CA SER A 9 30.45 -24.41 46.96
C SER A 9 28.93 -24.30 47.19
N SER A 10 28.40 -23.11 47.16
CA SER A 10 26.93 -22.88 47.11
C SER A 10 26.47 -22.88 45.67
N THR A 11 25.69 -23.87 45.26
CA THR A 11 25.04 -23.87 43.96
C THR A 11 23.72 -23.09 44.08
N ILE A 12 23.64 -21.94 43.43
CA ILE A 12 22.39 -21.18 43.32
C ILE A 12 21.62 -21.79 42.14
N ALA A 13 20.52 -22.48 42.44
CA ALA A 13 19.60 -22.97 41.43
C ALA A 13 18.77 -21.77 40.91
N GLY A 14 19.12 -21.28 39.74
CA GLY A 14 18.39 -20.24 39.02
C GLY A 14 18.72 -20.30 37.54
N THR A 15 17.74 -20.07 36.69
CA THR A 15 18.00 -19.85 35.27
C THR A 15 18.68 -18.48 35.13
N PRO A 16 19.86 -18.36 34.50
CA PRO A 16 20.50 -17.07 34.31
C PRO A 16 19.59 -16.16 33.48
N VAL A 17 19.06 -15.13 34.09
CA VAL A 17 18.37 -14.06 33.38
C VAL A 17 19.46 -13.07 32.98
N ALA A 18 19.61 -12.84 31.67
CA ALA A 18 20.56 -11.82 31.20
C ALA A 18 20.17 -10.47 31.80
N ASP A 19 21.17 -9.80 32.40
CA ASP A 19 20.98 -8.44 32.92
C ASP A 19 20.51 -7.53 31.78
N PRO A 20 19.34 -6.89 31.87
CA PRO A 20 18.84 -5.97 30.84
C PRO A 20 19.82 -4.84 30.52
N SER A 21 20.69 -4.48 31.47
CA SER A 21 21.73 -3.45 31.27
C SER A 21 22.93 -3.97 30.44
N SER A 22 23.09 -5.29 30.28
CA SER A 22 24.14 -5.91 29.47
C SER A 22 23.73 -6.13 28.01
N ALA A 23 22.47 -5.93 27.66
CA ALA A 23 22.02 -6.06 26.28
C ALA A 23 22.61 -4.92 25.42
N PRO A 24 23.16 -5.21 24.24
CA PRO A 24 23.68 -4.16 23.37
C PRO A 24 22.56 -3.16 23.04
N ARG A 25 22.91 -1.87 23.07
CA ARG A 25 21.96 -0.83 22.64
C ARG A 25 21.85 -0.82 21.11
N PRO A 26 20.65 -0.54 20.56
CA PRO A 26 20.51 -0.36 19.12
C PRO A 26 21.40 0.77 18.61
N ASP A 27 22.03 0.57 17.45
CA ASP A 27 22.60 1.69 16.69
C ASP A 27 21.45 2.48 16.07
N THR A 28 21.33 3.76 16.41
CA THR A 28 20.27 4.65 15.92
C THR A 28 20.81 5.76 15.00
N GLY A 29 22.14 5.86 14.86
CA GLY A 29 22.77 6.94 14.12
C GLY A 29 22.26 8.32 14.57
N SER A 30 21.87 9.14 13.61
CA SER A 30 21.27 10.46 13.86
C SER A 30 19.73 10.46 13.88
N PHE A 31 19.08 9.31 13.78
CA PHE A 31 17.62 9.24 13.83
C PHE A 31 17.08 9.56 15.23
N PRO A 32 15.92 10.26 15.34
CA PRO A 32 15.27 10.48 16.62
C PRO A 32 14.77 9.16 17.22
N THR A 33 14.77 9.08 18.55
CA THR A 33 14.38 7.87 19.30
C THR A 33 13.19 8.09 20.22
N THR A 34 12.52 9.23 20.09
CA THR A 34 11.35 9.60 20.90
C THR A 34 10.09 9.69 20.04
N VAL A 35 8.95 9.50 20.69
CA VAL A 35 7.64 9.71 20.06
C VAL A 35 7.54 11.17 19.63
N ARG A 36 7.20 11.38 18.36
CA ARG A 36 7.14 12.74 17.80
C ARG A 36 5.78 13.38 17.94
N THR A 37 5.74 14.69 17.96
CA THR A 37 4.54 15.49 17.77
C THR A 37 4.41 15.81 16.27
N LEU A 38 3.24 15.62 15.72
CA LEU A 38 2.95 16.01 14.33
C LEU A 38 2.74 17.52 14.26
N GLY A 39 3.22 18.14 13.19
CA GLY A 39 2.96 19.55 12.90
C GLY A 39 1.55 19.81 12.41
N THR A 40 1.23 21.07 12.13
CA THR A 40 -0.04 21.43 11.49
C THR A 40 -0.05 20.94 10.05
N PRO A 41 -1.06 20.16 9.64
CA PRO A 41 -1.16 19.67 8.27
C PRO A 41 -1.40 20.79 7.26
N ASP A 42 -0.88 20.63 6.06
CA ASP A 42 -1.18 21.49 4.93
C ASP A 42 -2.33 20.93 4.05
N GLU A 43 -2.75 21.69 3.04
CA GLU A 43 -3.84 21.30 2.13
C GLU A 43 -3.52 19.99 1.41
N SER A 44 -2.27 19.75 1.03
CA SER A 44 -1.86 18.54 0.30
C SER A 44 -1.96 17.29 1.18
N GLU A 45 -1.73 17.43 2.48
CA GLU A 45 -1.85 16.35 3.46
C GLU A 45 -3.31 15.97 3.72
N TYR A 46 -4.20 16.96 3.80
CA TYR A 46 -5.65 16.72 3.90
C TYR A 46 -6.19 16.06 2.62
N LEU A 47 -5.78 16.55 1.45
CA LEU A 47 -6.16 15.95 0.17
C LEU A 47 -5.66 14.49 0.07
N ARG A 48 -4.43 14.23 0.51
CA ARG A 48 -3.89 12.87 0.58
C ARG A 48 -4.75 11.99 1.49
N GLN A 49 -5.22 12.48 2.62
CA GLN A 49 -6.07 11.70 3.52
C GLN A 49 -7.41 11.32 2.86
N GLU A 50 -8.05 12.22 2.14
CA GLU A 50 -9.27 11.90 1.39
C GLU A 50 -9.00 10.92 0.24
N TRP A 51 -7.87 11.08 -0.46
CA TRP A 51 -7.45 10.13 -1.48
C TRP A 51 -7.24 8.72 -0.91
N LEU A 52 -6.60 8.58 0.26
CA LEU A 52 -6.36 7.30 0.92
C LEU A 52 -7.68 6.62 1.34
N ARG A 53 -8.65 7.41 1.83
CA ARG A 53 -10.00 6.93 2.13
C ARG A 53 -10.70 6.43 0.86
N THR A 54 -10.60 7.18 -0.23
CA THR A 54 -11.16 6.79 -1.54
C THR A 54 -10.49 5.52 -2.08
N LEU A 55 -9.16 5.42 -1.96
CA LEU A 55 -8.41 4.23 -2.36
C LEU A 55 -8.84 2.99 -1.55
N ALA A 56 -9.05 3.14 -0.24
CA ALA A 56 -9.53 2.07 0.62
C ALA A 56 -10.96 1.61 0.26
N ALA A 57 -11.75 2.44 -0.41
CA ALA A 57 -13.10 2.08 -0.89
C ALA A 57 -13.08 1.25 -2.19
N ILE A 58 -11.96 1.16 -2.90
CA ILE A 58 -11.86 0.31 -4.10
C ILE A 58 -11.90 -1.17 -3.67
N PRO A 59 -12.75 -2.03 -4.29
CA PRO A 59 -12.78 -3.47 -4.03
C PRO A 59 -11.45 -4.13 -4.38
N TYR A 60 -11.13 -5.25 -3.72
CA TYR A 60 -10.01 -6.06 -4.19
C TYR A 60 -10.35 -6.72 -5.53
N ILE A 61 -9.52 -6.49 -6.53
CA ILE A 61 -9.65 -7.13 -7.86
C ILE A 61 -9.64 -8.66 -7.72
N SER A 62 -8.83 -9.17 -6.79
CA SER A 62 -8.70 -10.59 -6.49
C SER A 62 -9.97 -11.25 -5.90
N ASP A 63 -10.96 -10.46 -5.45
CA ASP A 63 -12.25 -11.01 -5.02
C ASP A 63 -13.14 -11.36 -6.23
N VAL A 64 -12.89 -10.76 -7.41
CA VAL A 64 -13.55 -11.09 -8.68
C VAL A 64 -12.74 -12.14 -9.45
N ASP A 65 -11.42 -11.98 -9.48
CA ASP A 65 -10.51 -12.93 -10.13
C ASP A 65 -9.27 -13.15 -9.27
N PRO A 66 -9.20 -14.26 -8.51
CA PRO A 66 -8.07 -14.59 -7.64
C PRO A 66 -6.73 -14.72 -8.36
N ALA A 67 -6.71 -14.92 -9.68
CA ALA A 67 -5.49 -14.95 -10.46
C ALA A 67 -4.83 -13.55 -10.51
N LEU A 68 -5.61 -12.46 -10.51
CA LEU A 68 -5.11 -11.09 -10.57
C LEU A 68 -4.67 -10.58 -9.18
N ARG A 69 -3.72 -11.27 -8.58
CA ARG A 69 -3.24 -11.03 -7.22
C ARG A 69 -1.91 -10.29 -7.13
N TYR A 70 -1.10 -10.32 -8.19
CA TYR A 70 0.27 -9.84 -8.16
C TYR A 70 0.44 -8.40 -8.68
N GLY A 71 1.51 -7.75 -8.24
CA GLY A 71 1.80 -6.37 -8.55
C GLY A 71 0.90 -5.42 -7.75
N GLY A 72 1.07 -4.16 -7.94
CA GLY A 72 0.25 -3.14 -7.33
C GLY A 72 1.09 -1.92 -7.00
N SER A 73 0.78 -0.86 -7.66
CA SER A 73 1.11 0.49 -7.29
C SER A 73 -0.21 1.21 -7.03
N THR A 74 -0.15 2.28 -6.29
CA THR A 74 -1.30 3.15 -6.08
C THR A 74 -0.94 4.54 -6.56
N SER A 75 -1.89 5.22 -7.17
CA SER A 75 -1.73 6.58 -7.67
C SER A 75 -3.01 7.38 -7.43
N GLY A 76 -2.91 8.70 -7.42
CA GLY A 76 -4.07 9.54 -7.26
C GLY A 76 -3.76 10.88 -6.59
N GLY A 77 -4.82 11.56 -6.20
CA GLY A 77 -4.81 12.93 -5.68
C GLY A 77 -5.85 13.77 -6.40
N ARG A 78 -5.60 15.07 -6.61
CA ARG A 78 -6.43 15.89 -7.50
C ARG A 78 -6.46 15.26 -8.89
N TYR A 79 -7.62 15.33 -9.54
CA TYR A 79 -7.74 14.79 -10.89
C TYR A 79 -6.71 15.43 -11.83
N ASN A 80 -6.00 14.59 -12.56
CA ASN A 80 -5.02 14.98 -13.56
C ASN A 80 -5.32 14.26 -14.87
N GLU A 81 -5.80 14.99 -15.88
CA GLU A 81 -6.21 14.46 -17.17
C GLU A 81 -5.09 13.65 -17.83
N LYS A 82 -3.87 14.19 -17.87
CA LYS A 82 -2.73 13.52 -18.51
C LYS A 82 -2.36 12.21 -17.81
N ALA A 83 -2.31 12.20 -16.49
CA ALA A 83 -2.01 11.00 -15.72
C ALA A 83 -3.11 9.93 -15.89
N PHE A 84 -4.38 10.34 -15.93
CA PHE A 84 -5.50 9.44 -16.18
C PHE A 84 -5.51 8.91 -17.63
N ALA A 85 -5.25 9.80 -18.60
CA ALA A 85 -5.18 9.45 -20.03
C ALA A 85 -4.13 8.38 -20.33
N SER A 86 -2.98 8.41 -19.64
CA SER A 86 -1.91 7.42 -19.85
C SER A 86 -2.32 5.97 -19.51
N ILE A 87 -3.42 5.79 -18.77
CA ILE A 87 -3.95 4.46 -18.40
C ILE A 87 -5.22 4.17 -19.18
N PHE A 88 -6.17 5.11 -19.22
CA PHE A 88 -7.53 4.89 -19.69
C PHE A 88 -7.83 5.52 -21.06
N GLY A 89 -6.89 6.27 -21.61
CA GLY A 89 -7.01 6.95 -22.90
C GLY A 89 -7.50 8.40 -22.80
N SER A 90 -7.12 9.23 -23.79
CA SER A 90 -7.38 10.66 -23.79
C SER A 90 -8.86 11.02 -23.97
N ALA A 91 -9.63 10.29 -24.78
CA ALA A 91 -11.04 10.58 -24.97
C ALA A 91 -11.85 10.41 -23.65
N PRO A 92 -11.73 9.30 -22.89
CA PRO A 92 -12.33 9.23 -21.56
C PRO A 92 -11.80 10.28 -20.57
N ALA A 93 -10.49 10.55 -20.58
CA ALA A 93 -9.91 11.54 -19.67
C ALA A 93 -10.52 12.93 -19.84
N LYS A 94 -10.73 13.38 -21.08
CA LYS A 94 -11.38 14.65 -21.40
C LYS A 94 -12.82 14.73 -20.89
N ARG A 95 -13.55 13.62 -20.84
CA ARG A 95 -14.93 13.58 -20.34
C ARG A 95 -15.01 13.69 -18.81
N LEU A 96 -13.93 13.34 -18.11
CA LEU A 96 -13.83 13.44 -16.67
C LEU A 96 -13.19 14.75 -16.19
N VAL A 97 -12.98 15.71 -17.08
CA VAL A 97 -12.60 17.10 -16.71
C VAL A 97 -13.69 17.66 -15.81
N GLY A 98 -13.30 18.22 -14.65
CA GLY A 98 -14.22 18.62 -13.58
C GLY A 98 -14.32 17.59 -12.46
N ALA A 99 -13.66 16.43 -12.58
CA ALA A 99 -13.48 15.55 -11.44
C ALA A 99 -12.62 16.22 -10.36
N GLU A 100 -13.00 15.97 -9.11
CA GLU A 100 -12.34 16.57 -7.95
C GLU A 100 -11.06 15.81 -7.56
N LEU A 101 -11.15 14.50 -7.58
CA LEU A 101 -10.12 13.59 -7.08
C LEU A 101 -10.21 12.25 -7.81
N TRP A 102 -9.09 11.55 -7.92
CA TRP A 102 -9.07 10.15 -8.35
C TRP A 102 -8.16 9.31 -7.45
N ALA A 103 -8.49 8.03 -7.35
CA ALA A 103 -7.67 7.02 -6.70
C ALA A 103 -7.56 5.82 -7.64
N GLY A 104 -6.34 5.40 -7.94
CA GLY A 104 -6.08 4.33 -8.90
C GLY A 104 -5.24 3.20 -8.31
N LEU A 105 -5.57 1.99 -8.69
CA LEU A 105 -4.73 0.81 -8.55
C LEU A 105 -3.98 0.62 -9.85
N GLY A 106 -2.67 0.57 -9.77
CA GLY A 106 -1.83 0.19 -10.89
C GLY A 106 -2.07 -1.28 -11.30
N VAL A 107 -1.36 -1.71 -12.30
CA VAL A 107 -1.59 -3.03 -12.92
C VAL A 107 -1.52 -4.15 -11.89
N ARG A 108 -2.63 -4.90 -11.76
CA ARG A 108 -2.68 -6.23 -11.15
C ARG A 108 -2.53 -7.27 -12.25
N SER A 109 -1.75 -8.31 -12.01
CA SER A 109 -1.43 -9.35 -12.99
C SER A 109 -1.57 -10.75 -12.42
N ALA A 110 -1.68 -11.74 -13.32
CA ALA A 110 -1.77 -13.15 -12.96
C ALA A 110 -0.40 -13.74 -12.57
N TYR A 111 0.71 -13.08 -12.95
CA TYR A 111 2.06 -13.56 -12.65
C TYR A 111 2.88 -12.49 -11.93
N PRO A 112 3.82 -12.89 -11.04
CA PRO A 112 4.78 -11.97 -10.45
C PRO A 112 5.64 -11.31 -11.53
N LYS A 113 5.97 -10.05 -11.35
CA LYS A 113 6.72 -9.21 -12.32
C LYS A 113 8.08 -9.76 -12.77
N SER A 114 8.62 -10.74 -12.09
CA SER A 114 9.99 -11.28 -12.29
C SER A 114 10.17 -12.08 -13.59
N GLY A 115 9.13 -12.38 -14.36
CA GLY A 115 9.19 -13.23 -15.55
C GLY A 115 8.97 -12.57 -16.92
N GLY A 116 8.77 -11.26 -16.99
CA GLY A 116 8.55 -10.54 -18.27
C GLY A 116 7.14 -10.65 -18.83
N ASP A 117 6.48 -11.79 -18.71
CA ASP A 117 5.07 -11.99 -19.06
C ASP A 117 4.18 -11.65 -17.85
N ARG A 118 3.24 -10.73 -18.05
CA ARG A 118 2.26 -10.37 -17.02
C ARG A 118 1.03 -11.26 -17.06
N GLY A 119 0.86 -12.06 -18.12
CA GLY A 119 -0.39 -12.75 -18.38
C GLY A 119 -1.56 -11.77 -18.41
N ARG A 120 -2.70 -12.23 -17.92
CA ARG A 120 -3.89 -11.38 -17.74
C ARG A 120 -3.60 -10.27 -16.73
N SER A 121 -4.09 -9.07 -17.02
CA SER A 121 -3.84 -7.88 -16.18
C SER A 121 -5.03 -6.93 -16.13
N LEU A 122 -5.11 -6.13 -15.07
CA LEU A 122 -6.16 -5.15 -14.87
C LEU A 122 -5.64 -3.90 -14.15
N SER A 123 -6.11 -2.74 -14.60
CA SER A 123 -6.00 -1.46 -13.88
C SER A 123 -7.39 -0.96 -13.51
N VAL A 124 -7.52 -0.39 -12.32
CA VAL A 124 -8.80 0.14 -11.82
C VAL A 124 -8.56 1.54 -11.23
N ALA A 125 -9.49 2.45 -11.49
CA ALA A 125 -9.50 3.74 -10.80
C ALA A 125 -10.92 4.09 -10.37
N LEU A 126 -11.02 4.87 -9.29
CA LEU A 126 -12.24 5.48 -8.81
C LEU A 126 -12.08 6.99 -8.90
N VAL A 127 -12.88 7.62 -9.76
CA VAL A 127 -12.84 9.06 -10.03
C VAL A 127 -14.04 9.71 -9.36
N ARG A 128 -13.78 10.67 -8.49
CA ARG A 128 -14.82 11.42 -7.76
C ARG A 128 -15.25 12.63 -8.57
N MET A 129 -16.54 12.72 -8.83
CA MET A 129 -17.23 13.88 -9.41
C MET A 129 -17.94 14.68 -8.31
N ALA A 130 -18.39 15.89 -8.63
CA ALA A 130 -19.06 16.75 -7.68
C ALA A 130 -20.42 16.21 -7.20
N SER A 131 -21.12 15.42 -8.04
CA SER A 131 -22.41 14.81 -7.70
C SER A 131 -22.66 13.51 -8.49
N PRO A 132 -23.68 12.71 -8.11
CA PRO A 132 -24.11 11.54 -8.88
C PRO A 132 -24.53 11.88 -10.32
N GLU A 133 -25.19 13.02 -10.51
CA GLU A 133 -25.61 13.49 -11.83
C GLU A 133 -24.40 13.86 -12.67
N ALA A 134 -23.39 14.52 -12.09
CA ALA A 134 -22.13 14.82 -12.76
C ALA A 134 -21.38 13.55 -13.16
N ALA A 135 -21.36 12.52 -12.31
CA ALA A 135 -20.76 11.23 -12.63
C ALA A 135 -21.47 10.54 -13.80
N THR A 136 -22.79 10.53 -13.80
CA THR A 136 -23.60 9.96 -14.89
C THR A 136 -23.43 10.74 -16.18
N ALA A 137 -23.42 12.08 -16.13
CA ALA A 137 -23.28 12.94 -17.32
C ALA A 137 -21.88 12.85 -17.95
N ALA A 138 -20.84 12.63 -17.14
CA ALA A 138 -19.47 12.46 -17.62
C ALA A 138 -19.29 11.14 -18.42
N VAL A 139 -20.02 10.08 -18.04
CA VAL A 139 -19.98 8.78 -18.74
C VAL A 139 -20.92 8.81 -19.93
N SER A 140 -20.39 8.98 -21.11
CA SER A 140 -21.16 9.11 -22.36
C SER A 140 -20.49 8.43 -23.54
N SER A 141 -21.23 8.25 -24.64
CA SER A 141 -20.74 7.67 -25.88
C SER A 141 -19.51 8.38 -26.47
N ALA A 142 -19.27 9.64 -26.11
CA ALA A 142 -18.06 10.37 -26.49
C ALA A 142 -16.75 9.77 -25.92
N MET A 143 -16.81 8.88 -24.94
CA MET A 143 -15.67 8.07 -24.49
C MET A 143 -15.24 7.03 -25.53
N LEU A 144 -16.09 6.73 -26.50
CA LEU A 144 -15.80 5.82 -27.63
C LEU A 144 -15.03 6.51 -28.75
N GLU A 145 -14.94 7.84 -28.76
CA GLU A 145 -14.14 8.57 -29.75
C GLU A 145 -12.69 8.06 -29.74
N PRO A 146 -11.99 8.14 -30.89
CA PRO A 146 -10.58 7.77 -30.95
C PRO A 146 -9.75 8.55 -29.93
N ASN A 147 -8.80 7.88 -29.28
CA ASN A 147 -7.83 8.57 -28.45
C ASN A 147 -6.91 9.44 -29.31
N THR A 148 -6.54 10.63 -28.81
CA THR A 148 -5.50 11.40 -29.47
C THR A 148 -4.16 10.66 -29.32
N ASN A 149 -3.39 10.64 -30.40
CA ASN A 149 -2.19 9.83 -30.51
C ASN A 149 -1.00 10.52 -29.82
N GLU A 150 -0.78 10.24 -28.55
CA GLU A 150 0.35 10.78 -27.81
C GLU A 150 1.66 9.98 -28.00
N PHE A 151 1.57 8.74 -28.52
CA PHE A 151 2.72 7.82 -28.61
C PHE A 151 3.11 7.44 -30.06
N GLY A 152 2.52 8.06 -31.07
CA GLY A 152 2.71 7.67 -32.49
C GLY A 152 1.97 6.36 -32.84
N GLY A 153 1.49 6.26 -34.07
CA GLY A 153 0.68 5.15 -34.58
C GLY A 153 -0.82 5.45 -34.61
N SER A 154 -1.62 4.57 -35.19
CA SER A 154 -3.07 4.72 -35.23
C SER A 154 -3.70 4.35 -33.90
N PRO A 155 -4.69 5.11 -33.40
CA PRO A 155 -5.39 4.74 -32.17
C PRO A 155 -6.12 3.40 -32.37
N PRO A 156 -6.25 2.58 -31.31
CA PRO A 156 -6.95 1.30 -31.40
C PRO A 156 -8.41 1.50 -31.75
N LYS A 157 -8.95 0.56 -32.54
CA LYS A 157 -10.39 0.53 -32.81
C LYS A 157 -11.14 0.20 -31.52
N LYS A 158 -12.16 0.98 -31.21
CA LYS A 158 -13.06 0.75 -30.08
C LYS A 158 -14.34 0.11 -30.58
N THR A 159 -14.73 -1.02 -29.98
CA THR A 159 -16.00 -1.70 -30.24
C THR A 159 -16.82 -1.69 -28.97
N ALA A 160 -17.98 -1.06 -28.99
CA ALA A 160 -18.85 -0.95 -27.81
C ALA A 160 -19.26 -2.32 -27.27
N VAL A 161 -19.24 -2.46 -25.95
CA VAL A 161 -19.66 -3.65 -25.20
C VAL A 161 -20.54 -3.22 -24.03
N PRO A 162 -21.79 -3.70 -23.94
CA PRO A 162 -22.67 -3.34 -22.82
C PRO A 162 -22.19 -3.99 -21.51
N ILE A 163 -22.34 -3.26 -20.40
CA ILE A 163 -22.06 -3.78 -19.05
C ILE A 163 -23.40 -4.21 -18.42
N PRO A 164 -23.60 -5.51 -18.15
CA PRO A 164 -24.86 -6.03 -17.65
C PRO A 164 -25.28 -5.36 -16.34
N GLY A 165 -26.54 -4.94 -16.25
CA GLY A 165 -27.09 -4.26 -15.05
C GLY A 165 -26.71 -2.78 -14.90
N TYR A 166 -25.87 -2.22 -15.77
CA TYR A 166 -25.41 -0.83 -15.72
C TYR A 166 -25.68 -0.11 -17.05
N PRO A 167 -26.93 0.28 -17.35
CA PRO A 167 -27.31 0.89 -18.64
C PRO A 167 -26.63 2.25 -18.88
N ASN A 168 -26.20 2.95 -17.85
CA ASN A 168 -25.47 4.22 -17.93
C ASN A 168 -23.94 4.03 -18.02
N ALA A 169 -23.44 2.79 -18.06
CA ALA A 169 -22.02 2.53 -18.24
C ALA A 169 -21.63 2.63 -19.72
N VAL A 170 -20.38 3.03 -19.96
CA VAL A 170 -19.75 2.91 -21.28
C VAL A 170 -18.67 1.85 -21.18
N GLY A 171 -18.83 0.78 -21.94
CA GLY A 171 -17.83 -0.29 -22.10
C GLY A 171 -17.43 -0.44 -23.56
N TYR A 172 -16.18 -0.80 -23.82
CA TYR A 172 -15.68 -1.13 -25.13
C TYR A 172 -14.46 -2.05 -25.08
N GLU A 173 -14.29 -2.86 -26.12
CA GLU A 173 -13.03 -3.51 -26.43
C GLU A 173 -12.13 -2.55 -27.19
N SER A 174 -10.86 -2.49 -26.82
CA SER A 174 -9.82 -1.67 -27.46
C SER A 174 -8.89 -2.59 -28.26
N ASP A 175 -9.03 -2.62 -29.58
CA ASP A 175 -8.27 -3.54 -30.45
C ASP A 175 -6.89 -2.97 -30.81
N TRP A 176 -5.85 -3.52 -30.20
CA TRP A 176 -4.45 -3.19 -30.44
C TRP A 176 -3.78 -4.16 -31.45
N GLY A 177 -4.53 -5.04 -32.11
CA GLY A 177 -4.02 -6.09 -32.98
C GLY A 177 -3.50 -7.31 -32.21
N THR A 178 -2.61 -7.12 -31.25
CA THR A 178 -2.03 -8.19 -30.44
C THR A 178 -2.78 -8.46 -29.14
N SER A 179 -3.61 -7.53 -28.70
CA SER A 179 -4.44 -7.64 -27.48
C SER A 179 -5.74 -6.87 -27.64
N LYS A 180 -6.76 -7.28 -26.91
CA LYS A 180 -8.10 -6.66 -26.93
C LYS A 180 -8.61 -6.44 -25.49
N PRO A 181 -7.97 -5.56 -24.72
CA PRO A 181 -8.46 -5.27 -23.36
C PRO A 181 -9.87 -4.66 -23.42
N THR A 182 -10.67 -4.99 -22.42
CA THR A 182 -11.94 -4.33 -22.16
C THR A 182 -11.68 -3.07 -21.33
N VAL A 183 -12.30 -1.97 -21.73
CA VAL A 183 -12.30 -0.70 -20.99
C VAL A 183 -13.73 -0.38 -20.62
N ALA A 184 -13.95 0.00 -19.37
CA ALA A 184 -15.29 0.37 -18.92
C ALA A 184 -15.26 1.55 -17.93
N PHE A 185 -16.32 2.35 -18.00
CA PHE A 185 -16.60 3.47 -17.10
C PHE A 185 -18.01 3.28 -16.56
N VAL A 186 -18.11 3.06 -15.25
CA VAL A 186 -19.38 2.76 -14.59
C VAL A 186 -19.67 3.84 -13.55
N PRO A 187 -20.72 4.66 -13.70
CA PRO A 187 -21.11 5.63 -12.68
C PRO A 187 -21.72 4.88 -11.49
N VAL A 188 -21.16 5.15 -10.29
CA VAL A 188 -21.62 4.59 -9.01
C VAL A 188 -21.69 5.71 -8.00
N LYS A 189 -22.91 6.17 -7.63
CA LYS A 189 -23.09 7.41 -6.85
C LYS A 189 -22.35 8.57 -7.53
N GLN A 190 -21.61 9.39 -6.80
CA GLN A 190 -20.79 10.48 -7.33
C GLN A 190 -19.41 10.04 -7.84
N PHE A 191 -19.20 8.75 -8.04
CA PHE A 191 -17.94 8.22 -8.54
C PHE A 191 -18.12 7.58 -9.91
N VAL A 192 -17.04 7.59 -10.70
CA VAL A 192 -16.90 6.78 -11.91
C VAL A 192 -15.84 5.72 -11.64
N LEU A 193 -16.25 4.45 -11.66
CA LEU A 193 -15.35 3.32 -11.65
C LEU A 193 -14.80 3.14 -13.06
N ALA A 194 -13.49 3.29 -13.25
CA ALA A 194 -12.78 3.07 -14.49
C ALA A 194 -12.02 1.75 -14.43
N VAL A 195 -12.15 0.92 -15.46
CA VAL A 195 -11.53 -0.40 -15.59
C VAL A 195 -10.81 -0.49 -16.93
N TYR A 196 -9.59 -1.02 -16.96
CA TYR A 196 -8.82 -1.29 -18.17
C TYR A 196 -8.08 -2.61 -18.04
N GLY A 197 -8.36 -3.59 -18.89
CA GLY A 197 -7.63 -4.87 -18.92
C GLY A 197 -8.46 -6.09 -19.30
N ASP A 198 -8.12 -7.24 -18.73
CA ASP A 198 -8.58 -8.56 -19.17
C ASP A 198 -9.85 -9.06 -18.42
N PHE A 199 -10.73 -8.14 -18.02
CA PHE A 199 -12.05 -8.50 -17.50
C PHE A 199 -13.08 -8.53 -18.62
N ASN A 200 -13.93 -9.56 -18.58
CA ASN A 200 -15.14 -9.59 -19.40
C ASN A 200 -16.26 -8.72 -18.77
N PRO A 201 -17.34 -8.44 -19.49
CA PRO A 201 -18.44 -7.59 -18.99
C PRO A 201 -19.08 -8.07 -17.68
N ASP A 202 -19.18 -9.39 -17.46
CA ASP A 202 -19.75 -9.93 -16.21
C ASP A 202 -18.81 -9.74 -15.03
N GLN A 203 -17.50 -9.86 -15.21
CA GLN A 203 -16.51 -9.56 -14.19
C GLN A 203 -16.49 -8.05 -13.85
N ILE A 204 -16.65 -7.19 -14.86
CA ILE A 204 -16.78 -5.73 -14.65
C ILE A 204 -18.06 -5.44 -13.85
N ARG A 205 -19.18 -6.08 -14.16
CA ARG A 205 -20.42 -6.00 -13.37
C ARG A 205 -20.18 -6.39 -11.91
N GLN A 206 -19.54 -7.55 -11.67
CA GLN A 206 -19.24 -8.01 -10.29
C GLN A 206 -18.35 -7.01 -9.53
N LEU A 207 -17.37 -6.42 -10.21
CA LEU A 207 -16.52 -5.38 -9.61
C LEU A 207 -17.33 -4.12 -9.29
N ALA A 208 -18.23 -3.70 -10.19
CA ALA A 208 -19.11 -2.55 -9.99
C ALA A 208 -20.12 -2.78 -8.85
N ASP A 209 -20.71 -3.99 -8.75
CA ASP A 209 -21.58 -4.39 -7.65
C ASP A 209 -20.84 -4.31 -6.30
N SER A 210 -19.59 -4.79 -6.27
CA SER A 210 -18.72 -4.71 -5.10
C SER A 210 -18.33 -3.27 -4.76
N GLN A 211 -18.12 -2.42 -5.78
CA GLN A 211 -17.86 -0.99 -5.60
C GLN A 211 -19.08 -0.27 -5.04
N ALA A 212 -20.27 -0.57 -5.53
CA ALA A 212 -21.52 -0.01 -5.00
C ALA A 212 -21.70 -0.34 -3.52
N LYS A 213 -21.40 -1.59 -3.13
CA LYS A 213 -21.37 -2.02 -1.73
C LYS A 213 -20.35 -1.25 -0.89
N SER A 214 -19.11 -1.11 -1.37
CA SER A 214 -18.05 -0.38 -0.65
C SER A 214 -18.38 1.09 -0.47
N LEU A 215 -19.16 1.67 -1.38
CA LEU A 215 -19.60 3.06 -1.34
C LEU A 215 -20.93 3.25 -0.60
N ALA A 216 -21.60 2.19 -0.12
CA ALA A 216 -22.90 2.32 0.53
C ALA A 216 -22.84 3.29 1.72
N ASP A 217 -21.87 3.09 2.60
CA ASP A 217 -21.66 3.90 3.82
C ASP A 217 -20.49 4.88 3.69
N PHE A 218 -19.88 4.99 2.50
CA PHE A 218 -18.78 5.91 2.27
C PHE A 218 -19.30 7.33 2.06
N ALA A 219 -18.99 8.22 3.01
CA ALA A 219 -19.25 9.64 2.91
C ALA A 219 -17.96 10.39 2.55
N PRO A 220 -17.80 10.85 1.30
CA PRO A 220 -16.63 11.64 0.93
C PRO A 220 -16.70 13.02 1.60
N THR A 221 -15.54 13.49 2.08
CA THR A 221 -15.43 14.81 2.69
C THR A 221 -15.56 15.88 1.61
N PRO A 222 -16.45 16.89 1.75
CA PRO A 222 -16.52 18.00 0.81
C PRO A 222 -15.15 18.66 0.61
N MET A 223 -14.82 19.06 -0.64
CA MET A 223 -13.50 19.58 -0.97
C MET A 223 -13.13 20.86 -0.21
N ASP A 224 -14.11 21.66 0.14
CA ASP A 224 -13.97 22.87 0.97
C ASP A 224 -13.83 22.57 2.48
N LYS A 225 -14.02 21.31 2.89
CA LYS A 225 -13.95 20.84 4.29
C LYS A 225 -12.84 19.80 4.53
N LEU A 226 -11.91 19.64 3.61
CA LEU A 226 -10.82 18.67 3.76
C LEU A 226 -9.99 18.91 5.03
N ASN A 227 -9.86 20.16 5.48
CA ASN A 227 -9.16 20.54 6.70
C ASN A 227 -9.82 20.01 7.99
N THR A 228 -11.02 19.43 7.91
CA THR A 228 -11.65 18.73 9.05
C THR A 228 -11.15 17.31 9.24
N LEU A 229 -10.42 16.77 8.25
CA LEU A 229 -9.85 15.42 8.32
C LEU A 229 -8.69 15.37 9.32
N LYS A 230 -8.65 14.30 10.08
CA LYS A 230 -7.50 13.99 10.95
C LYS A 230 -6.49 13.17 10.17
N ILE A 231 -5.27 13.68 10.02
CA ILE A 231 -4.20 12.95 9.31
C ILE A 231 -3.65 11.78 10.13
N ASP A 232 -3.83 11.78 11.43
CA ASP A 232 -3.45 10.70 12.34
C ASP A 232 -4.55 10.43 13.37
N GLU A 233 -5.70 9.96 12.91
CA GLU A 233 -6.84 9.65 13.78
C GLU A 233 -6.52 8.56 14.81
N SER A 234 -5.71 7.58 14.42
CA SER A 234 -5.33 6.45 15.26
C SER A 234 -4.17 6.72 16.22
N GLY A 235 -3.45 7.83 16.02
CA GLY A 235 -2.24 8.18 16.75
C GLY A 235 -1.00 7.33 16.40
N VAL A 236 -1.05 6.50 15.35
CA VAL A 236 0.06 5.59 14.99
C VAL A 236 1.16 6.30 14.20
N ALA A 237 0.84 7.38 13.45
CA ALA A 237 1.83 8.11 12.67
C ALA A 237 2.91 8.77 13.56
N ARG A 238 2.58 9.11 14.80
CA ARG A 238 3.56 9.66 15.76
C ARG A 238 4.67 8.69 16.15
N TYR A 239 4.48 7.38 15.92
CA TYR A 239 5.49 6.34 16.18
C TYR A 239 6.40 6.10 14.98
N THR A 240 6.18 6.78 13.86
CA THR A 240 7.04 6.69 12.69
C THR A 240 8.26 7.61 12.82
N LEU A 241 9.32 7.28 12.08
CA LEU A 241 10.41 8.23 11.84
C LEU A 241 9.89 9.44 11.07
N PRO A 242 10.46 10.63 11.28
CA PRO A 242 10.07 11.82 10.53
C PRO A 242 10.28 11.59 9.03
N PRO A 243 9.31 11.87 8.17
CA PRO A 243 9.54 11.99 6.74
C PRO A 243 10.19 13.34 6.40
N ASP A 244 10.83 13.42 5.23
CA ASP A 244 11.61 14.61 4.86
C ASP A 244 10.78 15.90 4.71
N LYS A 245 9.52 15.80 4.27
CA LYS A 245 8.74 16.99 3.86
C LYS A 245 7.29 17.02 4.36
N THR A 246 6.84 16.05 5.11
CA THR A 246 5.43 15.93 5.53
C THR A 246 5.32 15.53 6.99
N ASN A 247 4.11 15.60 7.55
CA ASN A 247 3.87 15.09 8.90
C ASN A 247 3.85 13.55 8.97
N GLY A 248 3.61 12.87 7.85
CA GLY A 248 3.18 11.50 7.85
C GLY A 248 1.68 11.40 8.16
N TYR A 249 1.15 10.18 8.21
CA TYR A 249 -0.28 9.96 8.38
C TYR A 249 -0.58 8.56 8.93
N SER A 250 -1.78 8.37 9.49
CA SER A 250 -2.34 7.03 9.68
C SER A 250 -3.43 6.75 8.64
N ALA A 251 -3.58 5.48 8.28
CA ALA A 251 -4.59 5.05 7.33
C ALA A 251 -5.07 3.62 7.66
N PRO A 252 -6.30 3.24 7.23
CA PRO A 252 -6.75 1.86 7.30
C PRO A 252 -5.77 0.92 6.59
N VAL A 253 -5.51 -0.25 7.18
CA VAL A 253 -4.59 -1.24 6.59
C VAL A 253 -5.00 -1.68 5.18
N ARG A 254 -6.28 -1.62 4.86
CA ARG A 254 -6.83 -1.95 3.54
C ARG A 254 -6.13 -1.17 2.41
N MET A 255 -5.80 0.10 2.63
CA MET A 255 -5.07 0.91 1.67
C MET A 255 -3.67 0.34 1.38
N LEU A 256 -2.96 -0.08 2.42
CA LEU A 256 -1.64 -0.69 2.27
C LEU A 256 -1.72 -2.04 1.54
N ILE A 257 -2.70 -2.89 1.88
CA ILE A 257 -2.92 -4.18 1.21
C ILE A 257 -3.05 -3.99 -0.30
N GLN A 258 -3.74 -2.93 -0.73
CA GLN A 258 -3.89 -2.59 -2.16
C GLN A 258 -2.55 -2.28 -2.86
N SER A 259 -1.50 -1.92 -2.13
CA SER A 259 -0.18 -1.65 -2.70
C SER A 259 0.81 -2.83 -2.60
N GLN A 260 0.41 -3.93 -1.93
CA GLN A 260 1.29 -5.09 -1.75
C GLN A 260 1.43 -5.91 -3.04
N ASN A 261 2.61 -6.53 -3.20
CA ASN A 261 2.91 -7.32 -4.40
C ASN A 261 2.00 -8.55 -4.54
N ASP A 262 1.65 -9.23 -3.44
CA ASP A 262 0.67 -10.31 -3.40
C ASP A 262 -0.45 -9.93 -2.43
N VAL A 263 -1.54 -9.40 -2.99
CA VAL A 263 -2.65 -8.86 -2.20
C VAL A 263 -3.37 -9.93 -1.37
N ILE A 264 -3.43 -11.17 -1.84
CA ILE A 264 -4.10 -12.27 -1.13
C ILE A 264 -3.27 -12.69 0.07
N ALA A 265 -1.96 -12.90 -0.11
CA ALA A 265 -1.06 -13.26 0.97
C ALA A 265 -0.98 -12.15 2.03
N ALA A 266 -0.81 -10.89 1.60
CA ALA A 266 -0.77 -9.76 2.52
C ALA A 266 -2.07 -9.60 3.32
N ARG A 267 -3.23 -9.71 2.64
CA ARG A 267 -4.55 -9.64 3.29
C ARG A 267 -4.69 -10.72 4.37
N LYS A 268 -4.31 -11.96 4.05
CA LYS A 268 -4.37 -13.07 5.00
C LYS A 268 -3.51 -12.81 6.24
N VAL A 269 -2.23 -12.48 6.05
CA VAL A 269 -1.29 -12.24 7.15
C VAL A 269 -1.76 -11.10 8.05
N LEU A 270 -2.16 -9.98 7.47
CA LEU A 270 -2.57 -8.81 8.23
C LEU A 270 -3.91 -9.02 8.94
N ALA A 271 -4.87 -9.69 8.29
CA ALA A 271 -6.17 -9.98 8.89
C ALA A 271 -6.07 -11.02 10.01
N ASP A 272 -5.35 -12.13 9.81
CA ASP A 272 -5.17 -13.19 10.81
C ASP A 272 -4.56 -12.65 12.12
N ASN A 273 -3.70 -11.63 12.00
CA ASN A 273 -3.04 -10.99 13.14
C ASN A 273 -3.72 -9.70 13.62
N GLY A 274 -4.93 -9.41 13.10
CA GLY A 274 -5.76 -8.28 13.50
C GLY A 274 -5.10 -6.93 13.31
N VAL A 275 -4.32 -6.78 12.22
CA VAL A 275 -3.79 -5.47 11.84
C VAL A 275 -4.92 -4.62 11.29
N ASP A 276 -5.18 -3.49 11.91
CA ASP A 276 -6.30 -2.60 11.59
C ASP A 276 -5.88 -1.26 10.96
N VAL A 277 -4.73 -0.75 11.34
CA VAL A 277 -4.24 0.56 10.93
C VAL A 277 -2.73 0.55 10.71
N ILE A 278 -2.29 1.45 9.84
CA ILE A 278 -0.87 1.75 9.62
C ILE A 278 -0.58 3.21 9.91
N GLY A 279 0.65 3.48 10.37
CA GLY A 279 1.27 4.79 10.35
C GLY A 279 2.34 4.85 9.26
N ARG A 280 2.33 5.89 8.46
CA ARG A 280 3.34 6.16 7.41
C ARG A 280 4.06 7.46 7.70
N GLY A 281 5.37 7.38 7.71
CA GLY A 281 6.29 8.51 7.85
C GLY A 281 7.56 8.23 7.06
N GLY A 282 8.73 8.42 7.66
CA GLY A 282 9.99 7.93 7.12
C GLY A 282 10.10 6.40 7.10
N ASN A 283 9.19 5.72 7.77
CA ASN A 283 9.02 4.27 7.82
C ASN A 283 7.53 3.90 7.87
N THR A 284 7.23 2.60 8.00
CA THR A 284 5.86 2.12 8.21
C THR A 284 5.74 1.44 9.56
N VAL A 285 4.70 1.80 10.33
CA VAL A 285 4.32 1.16 11.58
C VAL A 285 2.94 0.52 11.42
N TYR A 286 2.80 -0.74 11.78
CA TYR A 286 1.56 -1.50 11.74
C TYR A 286 1.08 -1.75 13.16
N ARG A 287 -0.22 -1.59 13.42
CA ARG A 287 -0.81 -1.94 14.70
C ARG A 287 -1.52 -3.28 14.59
N ALA A 288 -0.98 -4.31 15.22
CA ALA A 288 -1.60 -5.63 15.32
C ALA A 288 -2.55 -5.70 16.54
N ARG A 289 -3.30 -6.78 16.63
CA ARG A 289 -4.20 -7.05 17.76
C ARG A 289 -3.43 -7.11 19.09
N ASP A 290 -2.30 -7.80 19.10
CA ASP A 290 -1.46 -8.04 20.28
C ASP A 290 0.00 -8.29 19.91
N ALA A 291 0.85 -8.49 20.92
CA ALA A 291 2.28 -8.72 20.73
C ALA A 291 2.60 -10.03 19.98
N ALA A 292 1.75 -11.06 20.08
CA ALA A 292 1.93 -12.31 19.34
C ALA A 292 1.65 -12.11 17.86
N GLY A 293 0.56 -11.39 17.53
CA GLY A 293 0.23 -11.00 16.16
C GLY A 293 1.31 -10.12 15.53
N ALA A 294 1.85 -9.15 16.28
CA ALA A 294 2.94 -8.31 15.79
C ALA A 294 4.18 -9.14 15.43
N ARG A 295 4.59 -10.08 16.29
CA ARG A 295 5.72 -10.98 15.98
C ARG A 295 5.46 -11.88 14.78
N ALA A 296 4.24 -12.39 14.63
CA ALA A 296 3.85 -13.23 13.50
C ALA A 296 3.94 -12.43 12.18
N VAL A 297 3.43 -11.20 12.14
CA VAL A 297 3.54 -10.30 10.97
C VAL A 297 5.00 -10.00 10.65
N ALA A 298 5.83 -9.64 11.64
CA ALA A 298 7.24 -9.36 11.43
C ALA A 298 8.00 -10.58 10.88
N THR A 299 7.72 -11.78 11.40
CA THR A 299 8.31 -13.02 10.90
C THR A 299 7.93 -13.29 9.45
N GLN A 300 6.64 -13.13 9.11
CA GLN A 300 6.14 -13.36 7.77
C GLN A 300 6.74 -12.37 6.76
N PHE A 301 6.91 -11.11 7.12
CA PHE A 301 7.53 -10.12 6.24
C PHE A 301 8.99 -10.48 5.92
N VAL A 302 9.75 -10.91 6.93
CA VAL A 302 11.13 -11.36 6.73
C VAL A 302 11.18 -12.60 5.81
N GLN A 303 10.29 -13.58 6.02
CA GLN A 303 10.18 -14.76 5.16
C GLN A 303 9.84 -14.37 3.72
N GLU A 304 8.86 -13.49 3.54
CA GLU A 304 8.46 -13.01 2.21
C GLU A 304 9.61 -12.34 1.47
N TYR A 305 10.42 -11.52 2.15
CA TYR A 305 11.61 -10.92 1.56
C TYR A 305 12.64 -11.96 1.16
N GLN A 306 12.88 -12.95 2.00
CA GLN A 306 13.85 -14.02 1.71
C GLN A 306 13.41 -14.92 0.54
N GLU A 307 12.12 -15.20 0.42
CA GLU A 307 11.58 -16.09 -0.62
C GLU A 307 11.39 -15.39 -1.98
N LYS A 308 11.03 -14.10 -1.98
CA LYS A 308 10.60 -13.41 -3.19
C LYS A 308 11.63 -12.46 -3.79
N LEU A 309 12.68 -12.10 -3.04
CA LEU A 309 13.65 -11.12 -3.49
C LEU A 309 14.98 -11.78 -3.90
N ILE A 310 15.53 -11.32 -5.02
CA ILE A 310 16.72 -11.92 -5.62
C ILE A 310 17.95 -11.68 -4.74
N GLY A 311 18.65 -12.78 -4.40
CA GLY A 311 19.89 -12.73 -3.60
C GLY A 311 19.69 -12.28 -2.17
N ALA A 312 18.46 -12.44 -1.62
CA ALA A 312 18.10 -12.02 -0.29
C ALA A 312 18.95 -12.72 0.80
N GLN A 313 19.52 -11.93 1.69
CA GLN A 313 20.29 -12.40 2.85
C GLN A 313 19.76 -11.71 4.12
N ALA A 314 19.31 -12.53 5.09
CA ALA A 314 18.80 -12.03 6.35
C ALA A 314 19.87 -12.06 7.45
N GLU A 315 19.90 -11.01 8.26
CA GLU A 315 20.77 -10.91 9.43
C GLU A 315 20.01 -10.34 10.64
N ALA A 316 20.47 -10.65 11.84
CA ALA A 316 19.93 -10.09 13.06
C ALA A 316 20.44 -8.64 13.26
N VAL A 317 19.59 -7.79 13.84
CA VAL A 317 19.97 -6.42 14.21
C VAL A 317 20.44 -6.39 15.66
N SER A 318 21.69 -5.99 15.89
CA SER A 318 22.24 -5.87 17.23
C SER A 318 21.45 -4.87 18.06
N GLY A 319 21.12 -5.23 19.30
CA GLY A 319 20.36 -4.38 20.22
C GLY A 319 18.84 -4.30 19.93
N VAL A 320 18.35 -4.96 18.89
CA VAL A 320 16.90 -4.99 18.55
C VAL A 320 16.40 -6.43 18.65
N PRO A 321 15.81 -6.84 19.78
CA PRO A 321 15.30 -8.20 19.97
C PRO A 321 14.32 -8.60 18.87
N GLY A 322 14.59 -9.73 18.19
CA GLY A 322 13.79 -10.22 17.09
C GLY A 322 13.88 -9.41 15.79
N GLY A 323 14.62 -8.29 15.79
CA GLY A 323 14.84 -7.48 14.61
C GLY A 323 15.68 -8.18 13.55
N LYS A 324 15.26 -8.10 12.30
CA LYS A 324 15.93 -8.68 11.13
C LYS A 324 16.03 -7.65 10.02
N CYS A 325 17.17 -7.63 9.35
CA CYS A 325 17.36 -6.94 8.07
C CYS A 325 17.55 -7.94 6.95
N VAL A 326 16.96 -7.70 5.80
CA VAL A 326 17.14 -8.50 4.58
C VAL A 326 17.72 -7.58 3.52
N THR A 327 18.94 -7.91 3.07
CA THR A 327 19.59 -7.22 1.94
C THR A 327 19.34 -8.04 0.67
N TYR A 328 18.92 -7.38 -0.41
CA TYR A 328 18.55 -8.01 -1.67
C TYR A 328 18.91 -7.14 -2.87
N LYS A 329 18.95 -7.75 -4.06
CA LYS A 329 19.15 -7.03 -5.32
C LYS A 329 17.89 -6.27 -5.70
N SER A 330 18.03 -4.98 -5.93
CA SER A 330 16.94 -4.13 -6.41
C SER A 330 16.66 -4.42 -7.89
N SER A 331 15.40 -4.39 -8.29
CA SER A 331 14.99 -4.54 -9.68
C SER A 331 14.65 -3.17 -10.30
N GLY A 332 15.37 -2.76 -11.34
CA GLY A 332 15.11 -1.53 -12.11
C GLY A 332 16.41 -0.85 -12.54
N ALA A 333 16.42 -0.31 -13.77
CA ALA A 333 17.62 0.29 -14.37
C ALA A 333 18.12 1.56 -13.64
N ASP A 334 17.20 2.26 -12.93
CA ASP A 334 17.50 3.52 -12.22
C ASP A 334 17.56 3.35 -10.69
N ARG A 335 17.64 2.11 -10.20
CA ARG A 335 17.69 1.82 -8.76
C ARG A 335 19.10 1.40 -8.33
N PRO A 336 19.50 1.65 -7.07
CA PRO A 336 20.76 1.13 -6.55
C PRO A 336 20.80 -0.41 -6.66
N ASP A 337 22.00 -0.97 -6.84
CA ASP A 337 22.21 -2.42 -7.03
C ASP A 337 21.65 -3.29 -5.89
N THR A 338 21.58 -2.73 -4.69
CA THR A 338 21.04 -3.40 -3.50
C THR A 338 20.14 -2.49 -2.69
N GLU A 339 19.21 -3.09 -1.98
CA GLU A 339 18.36 -2.46 -0.98
C GLU A 339 18.31 -3.32 0.28
N THR A 340 18.15 -2.71 1.44
CA THR A 340 18.03 -3.41 2.72
C THR A 340 16.72 -3.00 3.37
N ALA A 341 15.83 -3.97 3.59
CA ALA A 341 14.61 -3.81 4.35
C ALA A 341 14.76 -4.46 5.72
N CYS A 342 14.43 -3.73 6.78
CA CYS A 342 14.51 -4.19 8.16
C CYS A 342 13.12 -4.20 8.78
N VAL A 343 12.85 -5.24 9.58
CA VAL A 343 11.56 -5.42 10.27
C VAL A 343 11.82 -5.78 11.72
N THR A 344 11.03 -5.21 12.63
CA THR A 344 10.99 -5.62 14.03
C THR A 344 9.58 -5.46 14.60
N ALA A 345 9.34 -6.08 15.76
CA ALA A 345 8.10 -5.93 16.51
C ALA A 345 8.40 -5.52 17.95
N TYR A 346 7.59 -4.64 18.50
CA TYR A 346 7.58 -4.28 19.91
C TYR A 346 6.14 -4.10 20.39
N ASP A 347 5.77 -4.80 21.47
CA ASP A 347 4.40 -4.88 21.91
C ASP A 347 3.48 -5.27 20.74
N ARG A 348 2.38 -4.58 20.51
CA ARG A 348 1.45 -4.79 19.40
C ARG A 348 1.83 -4.11 18.08
N TYR A 349 3.00 -3.51 18.00
CA TYR A 349 3.43 -2.77 16.82
C TYR A 349 4.50 -3.54 16.04
N VAL A 350 4.39 -3.51 14.71
CA VAL A 350 5.44 -3.92 13.77
C VAL A 350 5.96 -2.69 13.11
N VAL A 351 7.25 -2.62 12.90
CA VAL A 351 7.86 -1.53 12.14
C VAL A 351 8.73 -2.08 11.03
N GLU A 352 8.64 -1.43 9.88
CA GLU A 352 9.40 -1.71 8.69
C GLU A 352 10.11 -0.44 8.21
N TYR A 353 11.41 -0.56 7.93
CA TYR A 353 12.22 0.51 7.35
C TYR A 353 13.11 -0.04 6.26
N ALA A 354 13.18 0.64 5.13
CA ALA A 354 14.04 0.25 4.01
C ALA A 354 14.97 1.39 3.57
N SER A 355 16.17 1.04 3.14
CA SER A 355 17.15 1.98 2.62
C SER A 355 18.11 1.27 1.65
N PRO A 356 18.59 1.96 0.58
CA PRO A 356 19.69 1.46 -0.24
C PRO A 356 21.00 1.33 0.55
N GLN A 357 21.16 2.11 1.61
CA GLN A 357 22.33 2.05 2.48
C GLN A 357 22.05 1.12 3.67
N LYS A 358 22.69 -0.03 3.71
CA LYS A 358 22.51 -1.05 4.74
C LYS A 358 22.63 -0.46 6.17
N GLN A 359 23.69 0.31 6.44
CA GLN A 359 23.90 0.92 7.75
C GLN A 359 22.74 1.86 8.13
N LYS A 360 22.23 2.65 7.18
CA LYS A 360 21.07 3.51 7.42
C LYS A 360 19.81 2.70 7.70
N ALA A 361 19.63 1.54 7.06
CA ALA A 361 18.52 0.64 7.35
C ALA A 361 18.59 0.08 8.78
N ILE A 362 19.77 -0.35 9.23
CA ILE A 362 20.04 -0.83 10.59
C ILE A 362 19.75 0.29 11.61
N GLN A 363 20.24 1.50 11.35
CA GLN A 363 20.03 2.65 12.24
C GLN A 363 18.55 3.08 12.30
N GLY A 364 17.87 3.07 11.15
CA GLY A 364 16.45 3.43 11.08
C GLY A 364 15.57 2.44 11.85
N ILE A 365 15.85 1.13 11.76
CA ILE A 365 15.07 0.15 12.52
C ILE A 365 15.41 0.19 14.01
N GLY A 366 16.67 0.45 14.38
CA GLY A 366 17.10 0.65 15.76
C GLY A 366 16.39 1.83 16.41
N ALA A 367 16.35 2.97 15.73
CA ALA A 367 15.63 4.16 16.19
C ALA A 367 14.13 3.93 16.31
N SER A 368 13.53 3.24 15.32
CA SER A 368 12.11 2.90 15.35
C SER A 368 11.76 2.01 16.54
N TYR A 369 12.60 1.03 16.86
CA TYR A 369 12.43 0.19 18.04
C TYR A 369 12.45 1.02 19.33
N MET A 370 13.39 1.97 19.45
CA MET A 370 13.46 2.88 20.60
C MET A 370 12.23 3.78 20.73
N ILE A 371 11.70 4.28 19.60
CA ILE A 371 10.44 5.06 19.60
C ILE A 371 9.31 4.22 20.17
N LEU A 372 9.15 2.95 19.75
CA LEU A 372 8.10 2.09 20.26
C LEU A 372 8.27 1.75 21.75
N GLN A 373 9.50 1.64 22.25
CA GLN A 373 9.77 1.49 23.69
C GLN A 373 9.34 2.73 24.49
N ALA A 374 9.56 3.92 23.94
CA ALA A 374 9.19 5.19 24.56
C ALA A 374 7.67 5.48 24.48
N ALA A 375 6.91 4.70 23.73
CA ALA A 375 5.47 4.87 23.52
C ALA A 375 4.59 4.28 24.64
N LYS A 376 5.20 3.71 25.69
CA LYS A 376 4.50 3.09 26.84
C LYS A 376 3.82 4.11 27.73
#